data_220be530f4163444cdced4d2985a8199
#
_entry.id   220be530f4163444cdced4d2985a8199
#
_cell.length_a   1.000
_cell.length_b   1.000
_cell.length_c   1.000
_cell.angle_alpha   90.00
_cell.angle_beta   90.00
_cell.angle_gamma   90.00
#
_symmetry.space_group_name_H-M   'P 1'
#
loop_
_entity.id
_entity.type
_entity.pdbx_description
1 polymer ?
#
loop_
_entity_poly.entity_id
_entity_poly.type
_entity_poly.pdbx_seq_one_letter_code
_entity_poly.pdbx_strand_id
1 'polypeptide(L)'
;MRLNAAAGLLILGAGHAANPATAAVQPGQSDDRQPVAAAQHPSPQHGSAKGTTRRFVFTAAAPAGSIPVAPGRAYADGYGYEPGSPALFSVAAAPGNYRVTVTLGLREQATVTTIKAESRRLMLDAVAVPAGRQVTRSIIVNVRNAALAPPPANAPGGDRVRLKPREEGAFSWDDKLTLEILGDAPGVTAIAIEPVQVPTVFLLGDSTVTDQPAEPAASWGQMLPVFFRPDIAIANHAESGETLKSFMSELRFAKVLESVKPGDVALIQFGHNDQKAQWPQTYAAAETTYRDYLRTWIAEFRRRGVTPVLVTSPERRMWNGTRIKPTLADYAAAMRAVGAQDKVPVIDLNAGSIAFYEALGPSRAPLAFNDGGRDPTHHDNYGAWVLARIVAQGIAGLPLGGHVRADLPAFDPGRPPDPATFRLAPSVMHDATRPDGN
;
A
#
# COMPACT_ATOMS: atom_id res chain seq x y z
N MET A 1 -8.54 24.83 65.02
CA MET A 1 -8.62 26.20 65.48
C MET A 1 -9.19 27.05 64.35
N ARG A 2 -10.46 27.43 64.55
CA ARG A 2 -11.22 28.63 64.08
C ARG A 2 -11.05 28.99 62.58
N LEU A 3 -12.07 28.79 61.69
CA LEU A 3 -13.35 29.58 61.50
C LEU A 3 -13.15 31.05 61.11
N ASN A 4 -13.68 31.36 59.85
CA ASN A 4 -14.79 32.29 59.56
C ASN A 4 -14.78 32.59 58.06
N ALA A 5 -15.75 32.41 57.24
CA ALA A 5 -17.18 32.78 57.16
C ALA A 5 -17.43 34.33 57.09
N ALA A 6 -18.00 34.74 55.93
CA ALA A 6 -19.06 35.75 55.76
C ALA A 6 -19.17 36.10 54.26
N ALA A 7 -20.27 35.85 53.59
CA ALA A 7 -21.57 36.52 53.54
C ALA A 7 -21.47 37.91 52.85
N GLY A 8 -21.96 38.09 51.62
CA GLY A 8 -23.30 38.27 51.15
C GLY A 8 -23.46 39.69 50.60
N LEU A 9 -24.09 39.87 49.46
CA LEU A 9 -25.21 40.84 49.30
C LEU A 9 -25.81 40.75 47.89
N LEU A 10 -27.13 40.54 47.87
CA LEU A 10 -28.04 40.73 46.72
C LEU A 10 -28.22 42.22 46.42
N ILE A 11 -28.33 42.54 45.07
CA ILE A 11 -29.18 43.69 44.67
C ILE A 11 -30.00 43.27 43.45
N LEU A 12 -31.33 43.32 43.65
CA LEU A 12 -32.37 43.25 42.62
C LEU A 12 -32.44 44.54 41.79
N GLY A 13 -32.64 44.44 40.50
CA GLY A 13 -33.04 45.56 39.66
C GLY A 13 -33.97 45.08 38.54
N ALA A 14 -35.22 45.48 38.63
CA ALA A 14 -36.34 45.07 37.78
C ALA A 14 -36.40 45.79 36.42
N GLY A 15 -36.90 45.03 35.42
CA GLY A 15 -37.91 45.52 34.48
C GLY A 15 -37.46 46.18 33.20
N HIS A 16 -37.74 45.53 32.07
CA HIS A 16 -38.76 46.00 31.09
C HIS A 16 -38.93 44.96 29.98
N ALA A 17 -40.18 44.50 29.84
CA ALA A 17 -40.62 43.66 28.75
C ALA A 17 -40.84 44.53 27.51
N ALA A 18 -40.38 44.05 26.33
CA ALA A 18 -40.85 44.54 25.05
C ALA A 18 -41.20 43.34 24.15
N ASN A 19 -42.42 43.30 23.71
CA ASN A 19 -43.06 42.31 22.87
C ASN A 19 -42.43 42.25 21.46
N PRO A 20 -42.35 41.07 20.81
CA PRO A 20 -41.93 40.97 19.43
C PRO A 20 -43.09 41.28 18.47
N ALA A 21 -42.81 42.16 17.50
CA ALA A 21 -43.66 42.38 16.34
C ALA A 21 -43.57 41.19 15.38
N THR A 22 -44.73 40.59 15.11
CA THR A 22 -44.93 39.62 14.03
C THR A 22 -44.75 40.28 12.67
N ALA A 23 -43.70 39.90 11.95
CA ALA A 23 -43.59 40.24 10.53
C ALA A 23 -44.22 39.12 9.70
N ALA A 24 -45.19 39.44 8.90
CA ALA A 24 -45.90 38.57 7.97
C ALA A 24 -44.96 38.10 6.82
N VAL A 25 -44.91 36.80 6.61
CA VAL A 25 -44.24 36.19 5.45
C VAL A 25 -45.15 36.34 4.25
N GLN A 26 -44.68 37.02 3.19
CA GLN A 26 -45.29 36.99 1.89
C GLN A 26 -44.86 35.75 1.11
N PRO A 27 -45.76 35.04 0.42
CA PRO A 27 -45.41 33.93 -0.46
C PRO A 27 -45.10 34.43 -1.89
N GLY A 28 -43.98 33.97 -2.46
CA GLY A 28 -43.81 33.99 -3.92
C GLY A 28 -42.57 34.69 -4.44
N GLN A 29 -41.47 33.96 -4.49
CA GLN A 29 -40.55 34.02 -5.62
C GLN A 29 -39.95 32.62 -5.81
N SER A 30 -40.25 32.01 -6.94
CA SER A 30 -39.64 30.77 -7.43
C SER A 30 -38.16 30.98 -7.64
N ASP A 31 -37.35 30.25 -6.89
CA ASP A 31 -35.89 30.24 -7.00
C ASP A 31 -35.48 29.33 -8.20
N ASP A 32 -35.46 29.94 -9.38
CA ASP A 32 -34.91 29.32 -10.61
C ASP A 32 -33.37 29.31 -10.52
N ARG A 33 -32.84 28.59 -9.57
CA ARG A 33 -31.44 28.21 -9.63
C ARG A 33 -31.27 27.00 -10.52
N GLN A 34 -30.89 27.27 -11.76
CA GLN A 34 -30.35 26.23 -12.63
C GLN A 34 -29.23 25.49 -11.90
N PRO A 35 -29.14 24.15 -11.99
CA PRO A 35 -28.04 23.41 -11.44
C PRO A 35 -26.75 23.91 -12.11
N VAL A 36 -25.87 24.46 -11.33
CA VAL A 36 -24.48 24.79 -11.76
C VAL A 36 -23.90 23.49 -12.30
N ALA A 37 -23.67 23.42 -13.60
CA ALA A 37 -22.99 22.32 -14.24
C ALA A 37 -21.66 22.13 -13.51
N ALA A 38 -21.45 20.94 -12.97
CA ALA A 38 -20.20 20.58 -12.34
C ALA A 38 -19.08 20.88 -13.35
N ALA A 39 -18.22 21.83 -13.05
CA ALA A 39 -17.04 22.11 -13.83
C ALA A 39 -16.24 20.82 -13.92
N GLN A 40 -16.22 20.22 -15.10
CA GLN A 40 -15.31 19.12 -15.41
C GLN A 40 -13.92 19.76 -15.42
N HIS A 41 -13.20 19.62 -14.28
CA HIS A 41 -11.78 19.88 -14.29
C HIS A 41 -11.16 18.90 -15.29
N PRO A 42 -10.43 19.37 -16.31
CA PRO A 42 -9.71 18.46 -17.18
C PRO A 42 -8.75 17.68 -16.30
N SER A 43 -8.95 16.36 -16.21
CA SER A 43 -7.96 15.47 -15.62
C SER A 43 -6.64 15.75 -16.33
N PRO A 44 -5.51 15.94 -15.62
CA PRO A 44 -4.24 16.08 -16.25
C PRO A 44 -4.05 14.87 -17.17
N GLN A 45 -3.92 15.14 -18.46
CA GLN A 45 -3.62 14.11 -19.43
C GLN A 45 -2.21 13.62 -19.09
N HIS A 46 -2.13 12.55 -18.29
CA HIS A 46 -0.92 11.75 -18.26
C HIS A 46 -0.73 11.23 -19.67
N GLY A 47 0.16 11.88 -20.40
CA GLY A 47 0.50 11.52 -21.75
C GLY A 47 0.79 10.03 -21.76
N SER A 48 -0.04 9.28 -22.49
CA SER A 48 0.24 7.87 -22.79
C SER A 48 1.66 7.84 -23.34
N ALA A 49 2.63 7.41 -22.52
CA ALA A 49 3.95 7.16 -22.97
C ALA A 49 3.84 6.03 -24.00
N LYS A 50 3.75 6.40 -25.29
CA LYS A 50 4.01 5.49 -26.41
C LYS A 50 5.51 5.23 -26.38
N GLY A 51 5.99 4.57 -25.32
CA GLY A 51 7.35 4.13 -25.19
C GLY A 51 7.55 2.88 -26.01
N THR A 52 8.62 2.83 -26.76
CA THR A 52 9.06 1.61 -27.42
C THR A 52 9.49 0.60 -26.38
N THR A 53 9.19 -0.68 -26.61
CA THR A 53 9.70 -1.79 -25.80
C THR A 53 11.23 -1.72 -25.75
N ARG A 54 11.81 -1.69 -24.55
CA ARG A 54 13.27 -1.80 -24.34
C ARG A 54 13.59 -3.24 -23.96
N ARG A 55 14.48 -3.87 -24.70
CA ARG A 55 14.89 -5.26 -24.47
C ARG A 55 16.36 -5.31 -24.08
N PHE A 56 16.63 -5.76 -22.87
CA PHE A 56 17.96 -5.97 -22.31
C PHE A 56 18.34 -7.45 -22.41
N VAL A 57 19.59 -7.74 -22.80
CA VAL A 57 20.07 -9.11 -22.97
C VAL A 57 21.36 -9.28 -22.20
N PHE A 58 21.41 -10.30 -21.36
CA PHE A 58 22.50 -10.61 -20.43
C PHE A 58 23.42 -11.74 -20.93
N THR A 59 23.28 -12.13 -22.19
CA THR A 59 24.10 -13.16 -22.84
C THR A 59 24.98 -12.55 -23.95
N ALA A 60 26.04 -13.24 -24.32
CA ALA A 60 26.99 -12.75 -25.34
C ALA A 60 26.35 -12.48 -26.71
N ALA A 61 25.30 -13.25 -27.07
CA ALA A 61 24.58 -13.08 -28.33
C ALA A 61 23.34 -12.21 -28.14
N ALA A 62 23.43 -10.94 -28.50
CA ALA A 62 22.31 -9.99 -28.43
C ALA A 62 21.59 -9.92 -29.78
N PRO A 63 20.29 -10.23 -29.89
CA PRO A 63 19.51 -10.07 -31.13
C PRO A 63 19.47 -8.60 -31.57
N ALA A 64 19.29 -8.37 -32.87
CA ALA A 64 19.12 -7.01 -33.40
C ALA A 64 17.99 -6.25 -32.67
N GLY A 65 18.22 -4.98 -32.35
CA GLY A 65 17.28 -4.14 -31.64
C GLY A 65 17.23 -4.36 -30.10
N SER A 66 18.07 -5.25 -29.55
CA SER A 66 18.24 -5.41 -28.11
C SER A 66 19.47 -4.65 -27.61
N ILE A 67 19.47 -4.38 -26.31
CA ILE A 67 20.54 -3.68 -25.59
C ILE A 67 21.36 -4.73 -24.84
N PRO A 68 22.63 -4.96 -25.22
CA PRO A 68 23.49 -5.88 -24.48
C PRO A 68 23.86 -5.28 -23.11
N VAL A 69 23.76 -6.08 -22.06
CA VAL A 69 24.15 -5.70 -20.71
C VAL A 69 25.38 -6.49 -20.33
N ALA A 70 26.53 -5.81 -20.25
CA ALA A 70 27.76 -6.43 -19.77
C ALA A 70 27.64 -6.81 -18.29
N PRO A 71 28.25 -7.93 -17.84
CA PRO A 71 28.32 -8.27 -16.44
C PRO A 71 28.86 -7.11 -15.59
N GLY A 72 28.16 -6.76 -14.50
CA GLY A 72 28.56 -5.68 -13.61
C GLY A 72 28.48 -4.26 -14.18
N ARG A 73 27.80 -4.03 -15.33
CA ARG A 73 27.59 -2.67 -15.85
C ARG A 73 26.91 -1.82 -14.79
N ALA A 74 27.63 -0.83 -14.24
CA ALA A 74 27.06 0.14 -13.32
C ALA A 74 25.95 0.98 -14.00
N TYR A 75 24.96 1.40 -13.22
CA TYR A 75 23.89 2.27 -13.72
C TYR A 75 24.44 3.55 -14.33
N ALA A 76 24.26 3.69 -15.62
CA ALA A 76 24.63 4.86 -16.41
C ALA A 76 23.77 4.88 -17.69
N ASP A 77 23.55 6.05 -18.26
CA ASP A 77 22.79 6.21 -19.52
C ASP A 77 21.38 5.57 -19.45
N GLY A 78 20.78 5.59 -18.24
CA GLY A 78 19.42 5.15 -18.00
C GLY A 78 19.23 3.64 -17.85
N TYR A 79 20.27 2.83 -17.63
CA TYR A 79 20.17 1.42 -17.23
C TYR A 79 21.48 0.86 -16.65
N GLY A 80 21.37 -0.17 -15.84
CA GLY A 80 22.52 -0.86 -15.27
C GLY A 80 22.24 -1.34 -13.83
N TYR A 81 23.27 -1.87 -13.19
CA TYR A 81 23.22 -2.31 -11.81
C TYR A 81 23.47 -1.13 -10.86
N GLU A 82 22.71 -1.07 -9.78
CA GLU A 82 22.88 -0.05 -8.75
C GLU A 82 24.25 -0.19 -8.07
N PRO A 83 24.88 0.94 -7.65
CA PRO A 83 26.18 0.91 -6.99
C PRO A 83 26.21 -0.02 -5.78
N GLY A 84 27.22 -0.88 -5.75
CA GLY A 84 27.42 -1.82 -4.65
C GLY A 84 26.49 -3.03 -4.61
N SER A 85 25.55 -3.17 -5.59
CA SER A 85 24.65 -4.30 -5.61
C SER A 85 24.49 -4.92 -7.01
N PRO A 86 25.13 -6.09 -7.27
CA PRO A 86 24.97 -6.79 -8.54
C PRO A 86 23.60 -7.47 -8.70
N ALA A 87 22.75 -7.46 -7.68
CA ALA A 87 21.41 -8.02 -7.73
C ALA A 87 20.34 -6.98 -8.12
N LEU A 88 20.63 -5.67 -8.03
CA LEU A 88 19.70 -4.59 -8.31
C LEU A 88 19.93 -4.03 -9.72
N PHE A 89 19.08 -4.41 -10.67
CA PHE A 89 19.11 -3.89 -12.03
C PHE A 89 18.03 -2.84 -12.24
N SER A 90 18.44 -1.62 -12.58
CA SER A 90 17.56 -0.46 -12.73
C SER A 90 17.52 0.02 -14.18
N VAL A 91 16.36 0.56 -14.56
CA VAL A 91 16.11 1.17 -15.87
C VAL A 91 15.34 2.47 -15.67
N ALA A 92 15.81 3.57 -16.27
CA ALA A 92 15.08 4.84 -16.23
C ALA A 92 13.65 4.66 -16.76
N ALA A 93 12.66 5.06 -15.97
CA ALA A 93 11.25 4.89 -16.26
C ALA A 93 10.44 6.05 -15.67
N ALA A 94 9.58 6.67 -16.47
CA ALA A 94 8.63 7.66 -15.98
C ALA A 94 7.53 6.99 -15.11
N PRO A 95 6.82 7.74 -14.25
CA PRO A 95 5.70 7.19 -13.50
C PRO A 95 4.65 6.52 -14.40
N GLY A 96 4.22 5.30 -14.02
CA GLY A 96 3.26 4.51 -14.79
C GLY A 96 3.37 3.01 -14.54
N ASN A 97 2.59 2.25 -15.28
CA ASN A 97 2.62 0.79 -15.23
C ASN A 97 3.45 0.23 -16.38
N TYR A 98 4.29 -0.74 -16.08
CA TYR A 98 5.16 -1.40 -17.04
C TYR A 98 4.98 -2.91 -17.01
N ARG A 99 4.79 -3.52 -18.18
CA ARG A 99 4.95 -4.95 -18.33
C ARG A 99 6.43 -5.25 -18.41
N VAL A 100 6.90 -6.05 -17.46
CA VAL A 100 8.27 -6.59 -17.47
C VAL A 100 8.18 -8.06 -17.79
N THR A 101 8.80 -8.45 -18.90
CA THR A 101 8.87 -9.84 -19.35
C THR A 101 10.29 -10.33 -19.18
N VAL A 102 10.49 -11.31 -18.28
CA VAL A 102 11.79 -11.90 -18.01
C VAL A 102 11.92 -13.27 -18.67
N THR A 103 13.04 -13.52 -19.31
CA THR A 103 13.42 -14.85 -19.82
C THR A 103 14.40 -15.45 -18.84
N LEU A 104 14.04 -16.62 -18.30
CA LEU A 104 14.77 -17.33 -17.26
C LEU A 104 15.30 -18.67 -17.78
N GLY A 105 16.46 -19.08 -17.31
CA GLY A 105 17.09 -20.36 -17.60
C GLY A 105 18.42 -20.22 -18.31
N LEU A 106 19.41 -21.01 -17.87
CA LEU A 106 20.75 -21.06 -18.41
C LEU A 106 20.98 -22.40 -19.13
N ARG A 107 21.91 -22.39 -20.09
CA ARG A 107 22.23 -23.58 -20.88
C ARG A 107 22.91 -24.65 -20.05
N GLU A 108 23.86 -24.24 -19.23
CA GLU A 108 24.83 -25.14 -18.59
C GLU A 108 24.39 -25.63 -17.22
N GLN A 109 23.42 -24.95 -16.58
CA GLN A 109 22.98 -25.27 -15.22
C GLN A 109 21.49 -25.04 -14.99
N ALA A 110 20.92 -25.77 -14.04
CA ALA A 110 19.58 -25.47 -13.53
C ALA A 110 19.59 -24.17 -12.74
N THR A 111 18.50 -23.43 -12.77
CA THR A 111 18.36 -22.12 -12.11
C THR A 111 17.12 -22.08 -11.24
N VAL A 112 17.19 -21.32 -10.15
CA VAL A 112 16.04 -20.92 -9.33
C VAL A 112 16.08 -19.41 -9.17
N THR A 113 15.07 -18.72 -9.66
CA THR A 113 15.06 -17.24 -9.70
C THR A 113 13.85 -16.69 -8.99
N THR A 114 14.09 -15.77 -8.06
CA THR A 114 13.08 -14.91 -7.42
C THR A 114 13.30 -13.49 -7.93
N ILE A 115 12.22 -12.80 -8.30
CA ILE A 115 12.25 -11.39 -8.71
C ILE A 115 11.43 -10.58 -7.74
N LYS A 116 12.06 -9.58 -7.12
CA LYS A 116 11.37 -8.49 -6.45
C LYS A 116 11.52 -7.21 -7.29
N ALA A 117 10.60 -6.27 -7.14
CA ALA A 117 10.66 -4.99 -7.87
C ALA A 117 10.57 -3.82 -6.89
N GLU A 118 11.16 -2.68 -7.27
CA GLU A 118 11.18 -1.46 -6.48
C GLU A 118 11.76 -1.73 -5.09
N SER A 119 11.12 -1.24 -4.03
CA SER A 119 11.50 -1.59 -2.66
C SER A 119 10.99 -2.99 -2.29
N ARG A 120 11.56 -4.03 -2.89
CA ARG A 120 11.39 -5.44 -2.52
C ARG A 120 9.97 -6.03 -2.70
N ARG A 121 9.10 -5.48 -3.58
CA ARG A 121 7.80 -6.09 -3.89
C ARG A 121 8.01 -7.46 -4.53
N LEU A 122 7.44 -8.50 -3.95
CA LEU A 122 7.57 -9.87 -4.45
C LEU A 122 6.74 -10.07 -5.72
N MET A 123 7.42 -10.25 -6.84
CA MET A 123 6.78 -10.39 -8.17
C MET A 123 6.78 -11.83 -8.68
N LEU A 124 7.89 -12.53 -8.55
CA LEU A 124 8.06 -13.94 -8.89
C LEU A 124 8.80 -14.63 -7.76
N ASP A 125 8.33 -15.80 -7.36
CA ASP A 125 8.95 -16.57 -6.29
C ASP A 125 9.47 -17.92 -6.81
N ALA A 126 10.76 -18.18 -6.58
CA ALA A 126 11.46 -19.44 -6.77
C ALA A 126 11.14 -20.17 -8.10
N VAL A 127 11.20 -19.45 -9.22
CA VAL A 127 10.97 -20.04 -10.55
C VAL A 127 12.13 -20.96 -10.90
N ALA A 128 11.90 -22.28 -10.80
CA ALA A 128 12.87 -23.30 -11.16
C ALA A 128 12.86 -23.59 -12.66
N VAL A 129 14.04 -23.62 -13.28
CA VAL A 129 14.22 -23.94 -14.70
C VAL A 129 15.38 -24.94 -14.85
N PRO A 130 15.15 -26.14 -15.45
CA PRO A 130 16.22 -27.12 -15.71
C PRO A 130 17.29 -26.59 -16.67
N ALA A 131 18.51 -27.13 -16.57
CA ALA A 131 19.60 -26.81 -17.51
C ALA A 131 19.17 -27.00 -18.96
N GLY A 132 19.58 -26.11 -19.86
CA GLY A 132 19.25 -26.15 -21.28
C GLY A 132 17.80 -25.77 -21.63
N ARG A 133 16.97 -25.45 -20.63
CA ARG A 133 15.59 -24.99 -20.86
C ARG A 133 15.49 -23.49 -20.59
N GLN A 134 14.49 -22.88 -21.22
CA GLN A 134 14.11 -21.47 -20.92
C GLN A 134 12.62 -21.36 -20.71
N VAL A 135 12.23 -20.45 -19.82
CA VAL A 135 10.83 -20.06 -19.58
C VAL A 135 10.73 -18.55 -19.58
N THR A 136 9.59 -18.05 -20.01
CA THR A 136 9.28 -16.60 -19.96
C THR A 136 8.20 -16.38 -18.93
N ARG A 137 8.36 -15.31 -18.13
CA ARG A 137 7.38 -14.84 -17.15
C ARG A 137 7.16 -13.36 -17.33
N SER A 138 5.92 -12.93 -17.20
CA SER A 138 5.56 -11.49 -17.22
C SER A 138 5.03 -11.07 -15.85
N ILE A 139 5.34 -9.84 -15.47
CA ILE A 139 4.87 -9.15 -14.26
C ILE A 139 4.49 -7.72 -14.64
N ILE A 140 3.68 -7.07 -13.81
CA ILE A 140 3.40 -5.63 -13.98
C ILE A 140 4.01 -4.88 -12.81
N VAL A 141 4.87 -3.92 -13.10
CA VAL A 141 5.53 -3.06 -12.11
C VAL A 141 4.93 -1.66 -12.21
N ASN A 142 4.50 -1.10 -11.09
CA ASN A 142 4.10 0.30 -10.98
C ASN A 142 5.29 1.12 -10.50
N VAL A 143 5.67 2.13 -11.28
CA VAL A 143 6.71 3.11 -10.99
C VAL A 143 6.04 4.43 -10.62
N ARG A 144 6.52 5.10 -9.59
CA ARG A 144 6.04 6.42 -9.16
C ARG A 144 7.19 7.28 -8.64
N ASN A 145 6.98 8.58 -8.67
CA ASN A 145 7.82 9.56 -7.99
C ASN A 145 6.96 10.45 -7.08
N ALA A 146 7.60 11.31 -6.31
CA ALA A 146 6.92 12.17 -5.36
C ALA A 146 6.27 13.42 -5.98
N ALA A 147 6.50 13.73 -7.25
CA ALA A 147 5.96 14.92 -7.89
C ALA A 147 4.42 14.89 -7.99
N LEU A 148 3.82 16.05 -7.82
CA LEU A 148 2.38 16.33 -7.98
C LEU A 148 2.20 17.48 -8.98
N ALA A 149 1.07 17.55 -9.64
CA ALA A 149 0.68 18.73 -10.38
C ALA A 149 0.59 19.93 -9.40
N PRO A 150 1.26 21.07 -9.70
CA PRO A 150 1.24 22.20 -8.78
C PRO A 150 -0.18 22.78 -8.66
N PRO A 151 -0.58 23.24 -7.47
CA PRO A 151 -1.84 23.93 -7.30
C PRO A 151 -1.83 25.27 -8.04
N PRO A 152 -3.00 25.87 -8.33
CA PRO A 152 -3.08 27.23 -8.85
C PRO A 152 -2.34 28.21 -7.95
N ALA A 153 -1.86 29.32 -8.53
CA ALA A 153 -1.19 30.37 -7.76
C ALA A 153 -2.06 30.83 -6.59
N ASN A 154 -1.47 30.99 -5.42
CA ASN A 154 -2.11 31.35 -4.15
C ASN A 154 -3.12 30.33 -3.60
N ALA A 155 -3.24 29.13 -4.18
CA ALA A 155 -4.04 28.05 -3.59
C ALA A 155 -3.23 27.23 -2.57
N PRO A 156 -3.85 26.70 -1.52
CA PRO A 156 -3.18 25.76 -0.61
C PRO A 156 -2.89 24.45 -1.31
N GLY A 157 -1.84 23.76 -0.88
CA GLY A 157 -1.40 22.48 -1.42
C GLY A 157 0.11 22.43 -1.57
N GLY A 158 0.60 21.62 -2.48
CA GLY A 158 2.01 21.47 -2.81
C GLY A 158 2.18 20.74 -4.13
N ASP A 159 3.39 20.73 -4.64
CA ASP A 159 3.80 20.09 -5.89
C ASP A 159 4.56 18.77 -5.67
N ARG A 160 4.60 18.32 -4.43
CA ARG A 160 5.34 17.12 -4.05
C ARG A 160 4.73 16.45 -2.80
N VAL A 161 4.72 15.12 -2.77
CA VAL A 161 4.49 14.34 -1.56
C VAL A 161 5.57 14.68 -0.53
N ARG A 162 5.18 14.87 0.72
CA ARG A 162 6.12 15.07 1.82
C ARG A 162 6.72 13.72 2.23
N LEU A 163 7.82 13.37 1.60
CA LEU A 163 8.56 12.16 1.94
C LEU A 163 9.22 12.31 3.32
N LYS A 164 9.29 11.21 4.04
CA LYS A 164 10.07 11.12 5.29
C LYS A 164 11.54 10.92 4.95
N PRO A 165 12.49 11.30 5.82
CA PRO A 165 13.92 11.16 5.52
C PRO A 165 14.35 9.75 5.07
N ARG A 166 13.71 8.71 5.59
CA ARG A 166 13.97 7.31 5.20
C ARG A 166 13.47 6.92 3.81
N GLU A 167 12.58 7.72 3.21
CA GLU A 167 12.05 7.49 1.86
C GLU A 167 12.87 8.22 0.79
N GLU A 168 13.71 9.17 1.21
CA GLU A 168 14.56 9.90 0.26
C GLU A 168 15.58 8.94 -0.36
N GLY A 169 15.54 8.85 -1.69
CA GLY A 169 16.37 7.90 -2.44
C GLY A 169 15.87 6.44 -2.45
N ALA A 170 14.69 6.15 -1.88
CA ALA A 170 14.09 4.83 -1.97
C ALA A 170 13.63 4.53 -3.41
N PHE A 171 13.84 3.30 -3.88
CA PHE A 171 13.42 2.83 -5.22
C PHE A 171 11.91 2.97 -5.47
N SER A 172 11.09 3.09 -4.43
CA SER A 172 9.65 3.33 -4.57
C SER A 172 9.27 4.76 -4.95
N TRP A 173 10.20 5.71 -4.93
CA TRP A 173 9.96 7.14 -5.12
C TRP A 173 10.94 7.82 -6.09
N ASP A 174 11.50 7.08 -7.03
CA ASP A 174 12.43 7.59 -8.05
C ASP A 174 11.88 7.47 -9.48
N ASP A 175 12.66 7.88 -10.46
CA ASP A 175 12.33 7.77 -11.89
C ASP A 175 12.99 6.54 -12.52
N LYS A 176 13.01 5.43 -11.79
CA LYS A 176 13.55 4.15 -12.27
C LYS A 176 12.55 3.02 -12.03
N LEU A 177 12.68 1.97 -12.85
CA LEU A 177 12.14 0.65 -12.59
C LEU A 177 13.29 -0.22 -12.14
N THR A 178 13.25 -0.65 -10.89
CA THR A 178 14.31 -1.47 -10.30
C THR A 178 13.84 -2.91 -10.08
N LEU A 179 14.66 -3.86 -10.48
CA LEU A 179 14.44 -5.29 -10.25
C LEU A 179 15.55 -5.84 -9.36
N GLU A 180 15.16 -6.52 -8.30
CA GLU A 180 16.05 -7.31 -7.46
C GLU A 180 16.01 -8.77 -7.93
N ILE A 181 17.12 -9.27 -8.46
CA ILE A 181 17.25 -10.60 -9.08
C ILE A 181 17.98 -11.51 -8.09
N LEU A 182 17.25 -12.47 -7.52
CA LEU A 182 17.67 -13.28 -6.39
C LEU A 182 17.57 -14.78 -6.68
N GLY A 183 18.23 -15.57 -5.85
CA GLY A 183 18.26 -17.03 -5.86
C GLY A 183 19.68 -17.58 -5.77
N ASP A 184 19.84 -18.87 -5.47
CA ASP A 184 21.16 -19.51 -5.37
C ASP A 184 21.89 -19.53 -6.71
N ALA A 185 21.15 -19.61 -7.82
CA ALA A 185 21.66 -19.54 -9.17
C ALA A 185 20.60 -18.85 -10.07
N PRO A 186 20.46 -17.51 -9.96
CA PRO A 186 19.47 -16.80 -10.77
C PRO A 186 19.84 -16.85 -12.26
N GLY A 187 18.85 -17.14 -13.11
CA GLY A 187 19.08 -17.41 -14.52
C GLY A 187 18.41 -16.42 -15.47
N VAL A 188 18.52 -15.12 -15.23
CA VAL A 188 17.97 -14.10 -16.12
C VAL A 188 18.84 -13.97 -17.37
N THR A 189 18.26 -14.23 -18.54
CA THR A 189 18.95 -14.10 -19.85
C THR A 189 18.48 -12.90 -20.66
N ALA A 190 17.22 -12.46 -20.45
CA ALA A 190 16.70 -11.23 -21.06
C ALA A 190 15.59 -10.61 -20.21
N ILE A 191 15.45 -9.30 -20.33
CA ILE A 191 14.37 -8.50 -19.74
C ILE A 191 13.82 -7.59 -20.85
N ALA A 192 12.50 -7.66 -21.09
CA ALA A 192 11.80 -6.69 -21.94
C ALA A 192 10.88 -5.83 -21.07
N ILE A 193 10.90 -4.52 -21.24
CA ILE A 193 10.13 -3.54 -20.49
C ILE A 193 9.32 -2.70 -21.46
N GLU A 194 8.00 -2.66 -21.28
CA GLU A 194 7.10 -1.87 -22.10
C GLU A 194 6.04 -1.17 -21.21
N PRO A 195 5.71 0.10 -21.47
CA PRO A 195 4.60 0.76 -20.78
C PRO A 195 3.28 0.08 -21.16
N VAL A 196 2.40 -0.10 -20.17
CA VAL A 196 1.09 -0.72 -20.39
C VAL A 196 -0.04 0.02 -19.68
N GLN A 197 -1.24 -0.04 -20.24
CA GLN A 197 -2.46 0.40 -19.60
C GLN A 197 -3.23 -0.82 -19.08
N VAL A 198 -3.22 -0.98 -17.79
CA VAL A 198 -3.93 -2.04 -17.06
C VAL A 198 -4.65 -1.43 -15.86
N PRO A 199 -5.71 -2.07 -15.33
CA PRO A 199 -6.29 -1.68 -14.05
C PRO A 199 -5.23 -1.69 -12.95
N THR A 200 -5.38 -0.83 -11.96
CA THR A 200 -4.43 -0.70 -10.86
C THR A 200 -5.13 -0.87 -9.51
N VAL A 201 -4.55 -1.65 -8.63
CA VAL A 201 -4.90 -1.71 -7.22
C VAL A 201 -3.96 -0.81 -6.45
N PHE A 202 -4.48 0.28 -5.93
CA PHE A 202 -3.76 1.20 -5.06
C PHE A 202 -3.86 0.71 -3.60
N LEU A 203 -2.74 0.57 -2.94
CA LEU A 203 -2.67 0.24 -1.52
C LEU A 203 -2.40 1.51 -0.73
N LEU A 204 -3.28 1.82 0.22
CA LEU A 204 -3.17 2.94 1.14
C LEU A 204 -3.16 2.39 2.57
N GLY A 205 -2.14 2.74 3.32
CA GLY A 205 -2.00 2.17 4.66
C GLY A 205 -0.75 2.63 5.40
N ASP A 206 -0.47 1.91 6.46
CA ASP A 206 0.63 2.14 7.39
C ASP A 206 1.81 1.15 7.18
N SER A 207 2.64 0.98 8.22
CA SER A 207 3.83 0.11 8.19
C SER A 207 3.54 -1.37 7.90
N THR A 208 2.30 -1.82 8.11
CA THR A 208 1.91 -3.21 7.83
C THR A 208 1.53 -3.44 6.37
N VAL A 209 1.44 -2.35 5.57
CA VAL A 209 1.11 -2.34 4.14
C VAL A 209 2.28 -1.87 3.27
N THR A 210 3.12 -0.94 3.76
CA THR A 210 4.18 -0.27 2.99
C THR A 210 5.24 -1.23 2.44
N ASP A 211 5.94 -0.80 1.41
CA ASP A 211 7.15 -1.49 0.94
C ASP A 211 8.28 -1.24 1.95
N GLN A 212 8.49 -2.17 2.87
CA GLN A 212 9.58 -2.09 3.85
C GLN A 212 10.94 -2.07 3.14
N PRO A 213 11.84 -1.14 3.49
CA PRO A 213 13.08 -0.93 2.72
C PRO A 213 14.07 -2.09 2.84
N ALA A 214 14.07 -2.80 3.97
CA ALA A 214 15.06 -3.84 4.26
C ALA A 214 14.46 -5.02 5.03
N GLU A 215 15.04 -6.22 4.82
CA GLU A 215 14.77 -7.40 5.66
C GLU A 215 15.42 -7.24 7.05
N PRO A 216 14.86 -7.87 8.10
CA PRO A 216 13.77 -8.85 8.08
C PRO A 216 12.35 -8.26 7.99
N ALA A 217 12.17 -6.95 8.10
CA ALA A 217 10.85 -6.35 8.02
C ALA A 217 10.21 -6.56 6.65
N ALA A 218 8.93 -6.90 6.65
CA ALA A 218 8.11 -7.04 5.46
C ALA A 218 6.64 -6.71 5.76
N SER A 219 5.85 -6.46 4.73
CA SER A 219 4.44 -6.16 4.83
C SER A 219 3.59 -6.98 3.86
N TRP A 220 2.29 -7.08 4.14
CA TRP A 220 1.40 -7.79 3.22
C TRP A 220 1.27 -7.10 1.86
N GLY A 221 1.33 -5.77 1.82
CA GLY A 221 1.26 -5.04 0.55
C GLY A 221 2.45 -5.32 -0.35
N GLN A 222 3.62 -5.51 0.24
CA GLN A 222 4.86 -5.85 -0.44
C GLN A 222 4.85 -7.28 -1.01
N MET A 223 4.16 -8.22 -0.33
CA MET A 223 4.04 -9.61 -0.77
C MET A 223 2.84 -9.84 -1.70
N LEU A 224 1.89 -8.92 -1.77
CA LEU A 224 0.63 -9.09 -2.49
C LEU A 224 0.79 -9.36 -4.01
N PRO A 225 1.72 -8.70 -4.75
CA PRO A 225 1.80 -8.82 -6.19
C PRO A 225 2.01 -10.25 -6.71
N VAL A 226 2.70 -11.13 -5.97
CA VAL A 226 2.99 -12.52 -6.39
C VAL A 226 1.72 -13.35 -6.61
N PHE A 227 0.61 -12.96 -6.00
CA PHE A 227 -0.68 -13.64 -6.09
C PHE A 227 -1.53 -13.21 -7.28
N PHE A 228 -1.07 -12.27 -8.09
CA PHE A 228 -1.82 -11.72 -9.22
C PHE A 228 -1.28 -12.16 -10.57
N ARG A 229 -2.17 -12.12 -11.55
CA ARG A 229 -1.84 -12.32 -12.96
C ARG A 229 -1.19 -11.03 -13.51
N PRO A 230 -0.40 -11.13 -14.62
CA PRO A 230 0.24 -9.96 -15.22
C PRO A 230 -0.71 -9.13 -16.10
N ASP A 231 -1.92 -8.90 -15.64
CA ASP A 231 -2.97 -8.11 -16.28
C ASP A 231 -3.54 -7.00 -15.36
N ILE A 232 -2.93 -6.83 -14.17
CA ILE A 232 -3.25 -5.79 -13.21
C ILE A 232 -1.96 -5.29 -12.53
N ALA A 233 -1.91 -4.02 -12.16
CA ALA A 233 -0.80 -3.44 -11.40
C ALA A 233 -1.15 -3.34 -9.91
N ILE A 234 -0.16 -3.49 -9.04
CA ILE A 234 -0.25 -3.17 -7.61
C ILE A 234 0.62 -1.94 -7.34
N ALA A 235 0.00 -0.83 -6.96
CA ALA A 235 0.65 0.45 -6.64
C ALA A 235 0.60 0.66 -5.12
N ASN A 236 1.70 0.37 -4.42
CA ASN A 236 1.75 0.49 -2.97
C ASN A 236 2.16 1.91 -2.57
N HIS A 237 1.20 2.73 -2.14
CA HIS A 237 1.40 4.11 -1.66
C HIS A 237 1.45 4.21 -0.13
N ALA A 238 1.34 3.10 0.59
CA ALA A 238 1.40 3.08 2.04
C ALA A 238 2.77 3.53 2.57
N GLU A 239 2.80 4.02 3.81
CA GLU A 239 4.04 4.37 4.48
C GLU A 239 3.96 4.15 5.98
N SER A 240 5.10 3.82 6.59
CA SER A 240 5.21 3.56 8.03
C SER A 240 4.83 4.80 8.86
N GLY A 241 4.06 4.57 9.94
CA GLY A 241 3.61 5.63 10.84
C GLY A 241 2.40 6.42 10.36
N GLU A 242 1.89 6.15 9.14
CA GLU A 242 0.75 6.87 8.60
C GLU A 242 -0.57 6.58 9.31
N THR A 243 -1.41 7.61 9.32
CA THR A 243 -2.81 7.63 9.72
C THR A 243 -3.65 8.18 8.58
N LEU A 244 -4.98 8.07 8.66
CA LEU A 244 -5.86 8.73 7.69
C LEU A 244 -5.59 10.25 7.60
N LYS A 245 -5.28 10.90 8.74
CA LYS A 245 -4.98 12.35 8.79
C LYS A 245 -3.63 12.69 8.18
N SER A 246 -2.56 12.00 8.60
CA SER A 246 -1.21 12.30 8.11
C SER A 246 -1.06 12.00 6.62
N PHE A 247 -1.68 10.94 6.13
CA PHE A 247 -1.68 10.58 4.70
C PHE A 247 -2.29 11.69 3.83
N MET A 248 -3.29 12.42 4.33
CA MET A 248 -3.82 13.61 3.66
C MET A 248 -2.87 14.81 3.78
N SER A 249 -2.40 15.11 5.00
CA SER A 249 -1.58 16.29 5.25
C SER A 249 -0.18 16.22 4.62
N GLU A 250 0.34 15.01 4.37
CA GLU A 250 1.58 14.76 3.64
C GLU A 250 1.39 14.68 2.12
N LEU A 251 0.19 14.98 1.62
CA LEU A 251 -0.18 14.96 0.19
C LEU A 251 -0.12 13.57 -0.47
N ARG A 252 -0.01 12.49 0.31
CA ARG A 252 0.00 11.10 -0.20
C ARG A 252 -1.35 10.75 -0.81
N PHE A 253 -2.45 11.15 -0.15
CA PHE A 253 -3.79 10.98 -0.69
C PHE A 253 -3.99 11.75 -1.99
N ALA A 254 -3.49 12.99 -2.08
CA ALA A 254 -3.51 13.79 -3.31
C ALA A 254 -2.78 13.07 -4.46
N LYS A 255 -1.60 12.46 -4.17
CA LYS A 255 -0.84 11.68 -5.15
C LYS A 255 -1.63 10.48 -5.68
N VAL A 256 -2.33 9.76 -4.81
CA VAL A 256 -3.21 8.65 -5.23
C VAL A 256 -4.35 9.19 -6.10
N LEU A 257 -5.04 10.27 -5.66
CA LEU A 257 -6.16 10.86 -6.39
C LEU A 257 -5.79 11.41 -7.78
N GLU A 258 -4.55 11.87 -7.96
CA GLU A 258 -4.00 12.26 -9.26
C GLU A 258 -3.75 11.06 -10.18
N SER A 259 -3.39 9.91 -9.60
CA SER A 259 -2.95 8.73 -10.34
C SER A 259 -4.08 7.78 -10.74
N VAL A 260 -5.17 7.75 -9.99
CA VAL A 260 -6.29 6.80 -10.20
C VAL A 260 -7.10 7.11 -11.47
N LYS A 261 -7.69 6.06 -12.04
CA LYS A 261 -8.57 6.11 -13.22
C LYS A 261 -9.86 5.33 -12.96
N PRO A 262 -10.92 5.59 -13.71
CA PRO A 262 -12.12 4.75 -13.65
C PRO A 262 -11.79 3.28 -13.91
N GLY A 263 -12.29 2.40 -13.05
CA GLY A 263 -12.01 0.96 -13.08
C GLY A 263 -10.86 0.49 -12.19
N ASP A 264 -10.08 1.42 -11.62
CA ASP A 264 -9.09 1.11 -10.60
C ASP A 264 -9.75 0.76 -9.25
N VAL A 265 -8.96 0.23 -8.33
CA VAL A 265 -9.39 -0.15 -6.98
C VAL A 265 -8.46 0.44 -5.94
N ALA A 266 -9.01 0.86 -4.80
CA ALA A 266 -8.26 1.35 -3.66
C ALA A 266 -8.49 0.44 -2.44
N LEU A 267 -7.44 -0.23 -1.96
CA LEU A 267 -7.44 -0.95 -0.69
C LEU A 267 -6.99 0.00 0.41
N ILE A 268 -7.83 0.22 1.41
CA ILE A 268 -7.62 1.20 2.47
C ILE A 268 -7.48 0.47 3.81
N GLN A 269 -6.28 0.55 4.43
CA GLN A 269 -6.00 -0.07 5.72
C GLN A 269 -5.26 0.90 6.63
N PHE A 270 -5.91 1.34 7.71
CA PHE A 270 -5.34 2.18 8.76
C PHE A 270 -5.90 1.76 10.13
N GLY A 271 -5.30 2.25 11.21
CA GLY A 271 -5.77 1.97 12.58
C GLY A 271 -4.63 1.89 13.60
N HIS A 272 -3.50 1.26 13.25
CA HIS A 272 -2.37 1.09 14.18
C HIS A 272 -1.85 2.42 14.75
N ASN A 273 -1.84 3.46 13.95
CA ASN A 273 -1.34 4.78 14.35
C ASN A 273 -2.47 5.75 14.70
N ASP A 274 -3.64 5.62 14.06
CA ASP A 274 -4.82 6.45 14.31
C ASP A 274 -5.30 6.38 15.76
N GLN A 275 -5.07 5.25 16.45
CA GLN A 275 -5.46 5.04 17.85
C GLN A 275 -4.55 5.72 18.88
N LYS A 276 -3.41 6.29 18.48
CA LYS A 276 -2.41 6.88 19.37
C LYS A 276 -2.86 8.26 19.85
N ALA A 277 -3.75 8.29 20.86
CA ALA A 277 -4.38 9.50 21.39
C ALA A 277 -3.38 10.53 21.94
N GLN A 278 -2.17 10.09 22.33
CA GLN A 278 -1.08 10.96 22.75
C GLN A 278 -0.53 11.85 21.62
N TRP A 279 -0.88 11.55 20.35
CA TRP A 279 -0.49 12.34 19.19
C TRP A 279 -1.70 13.02 18.52
N PRO A 280 -2.16 14.16 19.04
CA PRO A 280 -3.43 14.78 18.61
C PRO A 280 -3.46 15.19 17.14
N GLN A 281 -2.30 15.43 16.52
CA GLN A 281 -2.20 15.79 15.10
C GLN A 281 -2.60 14.62 14.18
N THR A 282 -2.39 13.39 14.63
CA THR A 282 -2.60 12.17 13.83
C THR A 282 -3.71 11.28 14.37
N TYR A 283 -4.09 11.45 15.64
CA TYR A 283 -5.17 10.70 16.28
C TYR A 283 -6.52 10.91 15.59
N ALA A 284 -7.24 9.82 15.37
CA ALA A 284 -8.62 9.82 14.91
C ALA A 284 -9.42 8.82 15.74
N ALA A 285 -10.41 9.32 16.52
CA ALA A 285 -11.24 8.47 17.39
C ALA A 285 -12.07 7.49 16.55
N ALA A 286 -12.04 6.19 16.91
CA ALA A 286 -12.63 5.10 16.14
C ALA A 286 -14.11 5.32 15.80
N GLU A 287 -14.90 5.77 16.78
CA GLU A 287 -16.36 5.91 16.65
C GLU A 287 -16.82 7.16 15.89
N THR A 288 -15.94 8.15 15.68
CA THR A 288 -16.29 9.44 15.08
C THR A 288 -15.36 9.80 13.93
N THR A 289 -14.29 10.55 14.19
CA THR A 289 -13.41 11.13 13.18
C THR A 289 -12.78 10.09 12.25
N TYR A 290 -12.45 8.89 12.74
CA TYR A 290 -11.92 7.81 11.90
C TYR A 290 -12.94 7.36 10.86
N ARG A 291 -14.23 7.18 11.25
CA ARG A 291 -15.31 6.85 10.31
C ARG A 291 -15.55 7.96 9.29
N ASP A 292 -15.46 9.21 9.70
CA ASP A 292 -15.68 10.35 8.82
C ASP A 292 -14.58 10.50 7.78
N TYR A 293 -13.32 10.25 8.16
CA TYR A 293 -12.20 10.17 7.21
C TYR A 293 -12.39 9.02 6.21
N LEU A 294 -12.77 7.83 6.66
CA LEU A 294 -13.06 6.70 5.76
C LEU A 294 -14.16 7.07 4.74
N ARG A 295 -15.26 7.69 5.20
CA ARG A 295 -16.36 8.11 4.31
C ARG A 295 -15.91 9.17 3.29
N THR A 296 -15.09 10.11 3.73
CA THR A 296 -14.50 11.11 2.84
C THR A 296 -13.68 10.45 1.73
N TRP A 297 -12.81 9.50 2.07
CA TRP A 297 -11.99 8.79 1.09
C TRP A 297 -12.84 7.92 0.15
N ILE A 298 -13.83 7.21 0.69
CA ILE A 298 -14.78 6.43 -0.10
C ILE A 298 -15.49 7.31 -1.14
N ALA A 299 -15.96 8.49 -0.72
CA ALA A 299 -16.65 9.43 -1.60
C ALA A 299 -15.72 9.95 -2.73
N GLU A 300 -14.45 10.30 -2.37
CA GLU A 300 -13.46 10.78 -3.34
C GLU A 300 -13.11 9.71 -4.38
N PHE A 301 -12.96 8.44 -4.00
CA PHE A 301 -12.71 7.34 -4.93
C PHE A 301 -13.92 7.08 -5.82
N ARG A 302 -15.13 6.98 -5.25
CA ARG A 302 -16.35 6.74 -6.01
C ARG A 302 -16.61 7.83 -7.06
N ARG A 303 -16.37 9.10 -6.71
CA ARG A 303 -16.49 10.23 -7.63
C ARG A 303 -15.56 10.11 -8.85
N ARG A 304 -14.45 9.37 -8.72
CA ARG A 304 -13.49 9.11 -9.81
C ARG A 304 -13.70 7.77 -10.52
N GLY A 305 -14.79 7.06 -10.22
CA GLY A 305 -15.06 5.74 -10.80
C GLY A 305 -14.14 4.63 -10.27
N VAL A 306 -13.51 4.85 -9.12
CA VAL A 306 -12.62 3.89 -8.44
C VAL A 306 -13.42 3.11 -7.39
N THR A 307 -13.18 1.81 -7.30
CA THR A 307 -13.83 0.96 -6.29
C THR A 307 -13.04 0.98 -4.99
N PRO A 308 -13.56 1.57 -3.89
CA PRO A 308 -12.93 1.46 -2.59
C PRO A 308 -13.21 0.09 -1.97
N VAL A 309 -12.21 -0.48 -1.30
CA VAL A 309 -12.30 -1.70 -0.49
C VAL A 309 -11.61 -1.41 0.84
N LEU A 310 -12.28 -1.69 1.93
CA LEU A 310 -11.73 -1.53 3.26
C LEU A 310 -11.01 -2.82 3.68
N VAL A 311 -9.85 -2.68 4.30
CA VAL A 311 -9.09 -3.81 4.86
C VAL A 311 -8.86 -3.52 6.33
N THR A 312 -9.43 -4.31 7.24
CA THR A 312 -9.20 -4.11 8.67
C THR A 312 -7.73 -4.37 9.02
N SER A 313 -7.15 -3.55 9.89
CA SER A 313 -5.74 -3.69 10.29
C SER A 313 -5.46 -5.05 10.94
N PRO A 314 -4.36 -5.74 10.58
CA PRO A 314 -3.96 -6.96 11.26
C PRO A 314 -3.73 -6.67 12.74
N GLU A 315 -4.08 -7.63 13.62
CA GLU A 315 -3.96 -7.45 15.06
C GLU A 315 -2.48 -7.47 15.51
N ARG A 316 -2.18 -6.93 16.67
CA ARG A 316 -0.86 -7.10 17.30
C ARG A 316 -0.75 -8.45 17.95
N ARG A 317 0.44 -9.03 17.94
CA ARG A 317 0.76 -10.30 18.61
C ARG A 317 0.88 -10.11 20.13
N MET A 318 -0.20 -9.64 20.73
CA MET A 318 -0.33 -9.50 22.19
C MET A 318 -1.19 -10.62 22.72
N TRP A 319 -0.71 -11.33 23.75
CA TRP A 319 -1.38 -12.51 24.27
C TRP A 319 -2.14 -12.24 25.58
N ASN A 320 -3.28 -12.94 25.71
CA ASN A 320 -3.98 -13.16 26.98
C ASN A 320 -4.18 -14.67 27.10
N GLY A 321 -3.27 -15.36 27.82
CA GLY A 321 -3.17 -16.81 27.81
C GLY A 321 -2.83 -17.34 26.41
N THR A 322 -3.71 -18.14 25.82
CA THR A 322 -3.54 -18.70 24.46
C THR A 322 -4.32 -17.95 23.39
N ARG A 323 -4.98 -16.86 23.76
CA ARG A 323 -5.78 -16.03 22.84
C ARG A 323 -5.08 -14.69 22.58
N ILE A 324 -5.26 -14.16 21.39
CA ILE A 324 -4.79 -12.81 21.04
C ILE A 324 -5.64 -11.76 21.76
N LYS A 325 -4.97 -10.80 22.41
CA LYS A 325 -5.61 -9.61 23.00
C LYS A 325 -6.03 -8.65 21.87
N PRO A 326 -7.32 -8.29 21.76
CA PRO A 326 -7.80 -7.42 20.69
C PRO A 326 -7.44 -5.94 20.95
N THR A 327 -6.28 -5.50 20.48
CA THR A 327 -5.77 -4.12 20.66
C THR A 327 -6.32 -3.14 19.63
N LEU A 328 -6.91 -3.64 18.54
CA LEU A 328 -7.45 -2.87 17.41
C LEU A 328 -8.96 -3.09 17.22
N ALA A 329 -9.63 -3.70 18.20
CA ALA A 329 -11.05 -4.08 18.10
C ALA A 329 -11.96 -2.94 17.68
N ASP A 330 -11.80 -1.74 18.28
CA ASP A 330 -12.65 -0.58 18.02
C ASP A 330 -12.47 -0.07 16.57
N TYR A 331 -11.25 -0.03 16.07
CA TYR A 331 -10.95 0.40 14.70
C TYR A 331 -11.42 -0.62 13.66
N ALA A 332 -11.25 -1.91 13.94
CA ALA A 332 -11.78 -2.96 13.09
C ALA A 332 -13.32 -2.95 13.06
N ALA A 333 -13.97 -2.74 14.21
CA ALA A 333 -15.42 -2.61 14.31
C ALA A 333 -15.93 -1.36 13.56
N ALA A 334 -15.24 -0.21 13.72
CA ALA A 334 -15.58 1.01 13.01
C ALA A 334 -15.50 0.84 11.50
N MET A 335 -14.45 0.18 10.99
CA MET A 335 -14.28 -0.08 9.57
C MET A 335 -15.36 -1.03 9.03
N ARG A 336 -15.69 -2.11 9.74
CA ARG A 336 -16.80 -3.01 9.37
C ARG A 336 -18.14 -2.26 9.34
N ALA A 337 -18.38 -1.38 10.33
CA ALA A 337 -19.61 -0.59 10.39
C ALA A 337 -19.74 0.36 9.21
N VAL A 338 -18.67 1.08 8.83
CA VAL A 338 -18.65 1.93 7.64
C VAL A 338 -18.89 1.08 6.38
N GLY A 339 -18.19 -0.06 6.25
CA GLY A 339 -18.38 -0.95 5.11
C GLY A 339 -19.82 -1.40 4.93
N ALA A 340 -20.48 -1.80 6.03
CA ALA A 340 -21.88 -2.23 6.01
C ALA A 340 -22.84 -1.06 5.68
N GLN A 341 -22.67 0.11 6.33
CA GLN A 341 -23.53 1.29 6.16
C GLN A 341 -23.41 1.88 4.76
N ASP A 342 -22.18 2.01 4.26
CA ASP A 342 -21.87 2.66 2.99
C ASP A 342 -21.77 1.67 1.81
N LYS A 343 -22.08 0.39 2.05
CA LYS A 343 -22.03 -0.69 1.04
C LYS A 343 -20.66 -0.75 0.35
N VAL A 344 -19.59 -0.75 1.15
CA VAL A 344 -18.21 -0.91 0.71
C VAL A 344 -17.73 -2.29 1.10
N PRO A 345 -17.13 -3.08 0.19
CA PRO A 345 -16.54 -4.37 0.55
C PRO A 345 -15.51 -4.23 1.67
N VAL A 346 -15.50 -5.20 2.60
CA VAL A 346 -14.53 -5.27 3.69
C VAL A 346 -13.79 -6.60 3.62
N ILE A 347 -12.48 -6.55 3.58
CA ILE A 347 -11.60 -7.70 3.81
C ILE A 347 -11.22 -7.69 5.29
N ASP A 348 -11.69 -8.68 6.04
CA ASP A 348 -11.48 -8.74 7.48
C ASP A 348 -10.13 -9.36 7.84
N LEU A 349 -9.06 -8.61 7.56
CA LEU A 349 -7.69 -9.03 7.85
C LEU A 349 -7.42 -9.09 9.37
N ASN A 350 -8.14 -8.29 10.18
CA ASN A 350 -8.02 -8.36 11.63
C ASN A 350 -8.41 -9.74 12.15
N ALA A 351 -9.59 -10.23 11.79
CA ALA A 351 -10.04 -11.58 12.17
C ALA A 351 -9.11 -12.67 11.59
N GLY A 352 -8.68 -12.51 10.33
CA GLY A 352 -7.75 -13.45 9.68
C GLY A 352 -6.40 -13.51 10.38
N SER A 353 -5.84 -12.38 10.81
CA SER A 353 -4.57 -12.33 11.52
C SER A 353 -4.64 -12.94 12.92
N ILE A 354 -5.75 -12.71 13.63
CA ILE A 354 -5.99 -13.37 14.93
C ILE A 354 -6.00 -14.90 14.76
N ALA A 355 -6.77 -15.41 13.79
CA ALA A 355 -6.83 -16.83 13.51
C ALA A 355 -5.43 -17.40 13.17
N PHE A 356 -4.66 -16.67 12.38
CA PHE A 356 -3.28 -17.02 12.01
C PHE A 356 -2.37 -17.12 13.23
N TYR A 357 -2.33 -16.08 14.07
CA TYR A 357 -1.43 -16.08 15.23
C TYR A 357 -1.83 -17.13 16.27
N GLU A 358 -3.14 -17.30 16.52
CA GLU A 358 -3.64 -18.33 17.44
C GLU A 358 -3.36 -19.74 16.93
N ALA A 359 -3.40 -19.99 15.63
CA ALA A 359 -3.03 -21.28 15.03
C ALA A 359 -1.55 -21.60 15.22
N LEU A 360 -0.66 -20.61 15.16
CA LEU A 360 0.75 -20.80 15.50
C LEU A 360 0.98 -20.99 17.01
N GLY A 361 0.14 -20.38 17.82
CA GLY A 361 0.27 -20.34 19.28
C GLY A 361 1.40 -19.44 19.79
N PRO A 362 1.46 -19.19 21.13
CA PRO A 362 2.41 -18.24 21.71
C PRO A 362 3.89 -18.55 21.45
N SER A 363 4.26 -19.81 21.31
CA SER A 363 5.64 -20.23 21.10
C SER A 363 6.14 -20.09 19.66
N ARG A 364 5.25 -20.23 18.66
CA ARG A 364 5.62 -20.20 17.23
C ARG A 364 5.21 -18.92 16.53
N ALA A 365 4.22 -18.18 17.02
CA ALA A 365 3.81 -16.91 16.44
C ALA A 365 4.95 -15.89 16.31
N PRO A 366 5.95 -15.83 17.22
CA PRO A 366 7.12 -14.97 17.03
C PRO A 366 7.88 -15.18 15.71
N LEU A 367 7.81 -16.38 15.12
CA LEU A 367 8.45 -16.71 13.84
C LEU A 367 7.84 -16.01 12.62
N ALA A 368 6.72 -15.32 12.81
CA ALA A 368 6.06 -14.53 11.76
C ALA A 368 6.33 -13.01 11.89
N PHE A 369 7.20 -12.62 12.82
CA PHE A 369 7.39 -11.22 13.17
C PHE A 369 8.85 -10.79 13.08
N ASN A 370 9.03 -9.50 12.80
CA ASN A 370 10.30 -8.83 12.72
C ASN A 370 11.10 -8.89 14.05
N ASP A 371 12.36 -8.47 14.02
CA ASP A 371 13.23 -8.32 15.19
C ASP A 371 13.34 -9.60 16.04
N GLY A 372 13.43 -10.76 15.36
CA GLY A 372 13.47 -12.07 16.05
C GLY A 372 12.21 -12.35 16.88
N GLY A 373 11.08 -11.77 16.52
CA GLY A 373 9.81 -11.91 17.21
C GLY A 373 9.67 -11.03 18.45
N ARG A 374 10.54 -10.06 18.69
CA ARG A 374 10.40 -9.07 19.77
C ARG A 374 9.36 -7.99 19.40
N ASP A 375 9.29 -7.63 18.14
CA ASP A 375 8.30 -6.71 17.63
C ASP A 375 6.92 -7.41 17.56
N PRO A 376 5.88 -6.93 18.26
CA PRO A 376 4.56 -7.55 18.21
C PRO A 376 3.69 -7.05 17.07
N THR A 377 4.15 -6.10 16.25
CA THR A 377 3.37 -5.39 15.24
C THR A 377 3.81 -5.71 13.82
N HIS A 378 5.12 -5.61 13.55
CA HIS A 378 5.66 -5.73 12.20
C HIS A 378 6.08 -7.16 11.90
N HIS A 379 5.76 -7.60 10.69
CA HIS A 379 6.00 -8.96 10.24
C HIS A 379 7.36 -9.10 9.55
N ASP A 380 7.85 -10.33 9.50
CA ASP A 380 8.88 -10.76 8.58
C ASP A 380 8.28 -11.23 7.24
N ASN A 381 9.11 -11.77 6.36
CA ASN A 381 8.69 -12.27 5.05
C ASN A 381 7.59 -13.34 5.16
N TYR A 382 7.67 -14.26 6.13
CA TYR A 382 6.67 -15.31 6.31
C TYR A 382 5.32 -14.74 6.75
N GLY A 383 5.32 -13.93 7.82
CA GLY A 383 4.10 -13.33 8.34
C GLY A 383 3.44 -12.42 7.31
N ALA A 384 4.22 -11.60 6.62
CA ALA A 384 3.76 -10.73 5.55
C ALA A 384 3.15 -11.52 4.37
N TRP A 385 3.77 -12.65 3.97
CA TRP A 385 3.25 -13.52 2.92
C TRP A 385 1.91 -14.15 3.31
N VAL A 386 1.77 -14.61 4.56
CA VAL A 386 0.50 -15.19 5.06
C VAL A 386 -0.61 -14.13 5.04
N LEU A 387 -0.35 -12.92 5.55
CA LEU A 387 -1.32 -11.83 5.53
C LEU A 387 -1.71 -11.43 4.09
N ALA A 388 -0.74 -11.34 3.18
CA ALA A 388 -1.00 -11.07 1.78
C ALA A 388 -1.87 -12.15 1.14
N ARG A 389 -1.71 -13.41 1.54
CA ARG A 389 -2.53 -14.53 1.08
C ARG A 389 -3.99 -14.42 1.54
N ILE A 390 -4.21 -13.95 2.79
CA ILE A 390 -5.56 -13.65 3.30
C ILE A 390 -6.21 -12.53 2.48
N VAL A 391 -5.46 -11.45 2.23
CA VAL A 391 -5.96 -10.31 1.43
C VAL A 391 -6.27 -10.74 -0.01
N ALA A 392 -5.37 -11.49 -0.66
CA ALA A 392 -5.59 -12.00 -2.02
C ALA A 392 -6.85 -12.88 -2.11
N GLN A 393 -7.09 -13.73 -1.11
CA GLN A 393 -8.33 -14.54 -1.05
C GLN A 393 -9.58 -13.67 -0.85
N GLY A 394 -9.49 -12.61 -0.03
CA GLY A 394 -10.57 -11.62 0.12
C GLY A 394 -10.88 -10.93 -1.22
N ILE A 395 -9.86 -10.55 -1.97
CA ILE A 395 -10.01 -9.93 -3.31
C ILE A 395 -10.62 -10.91 -4.31
N ALA A 396 -10.28 -12.21 -4.24
CA ALA A 396 -10.84 -13.23 -5.13
C ALA A 396 -12.38 -13.31 -5.08
N GLY A 397 -12.99 -12.92 -3.96
CA GLY A 397 -14.44 -12.80 -3.80
C GLY A 397 -15.07 -11.51 -4.32
N LEU A 398 -14.27 -10.57 -4.86
CA LEU A 398 -14.70 -9.26 -5.37
C LEU A 398 -14.68 -9.23 -6.91
N PRO A 399 -15.21 -8.19 -7.56
CA PRO A 399 -15.15 -8.06 -9.02
C PRO A 399 -13.74 -8.17 -9.62
N LEU A 400 -12.70 -7.86 -8.85
CA LEU A 400 -11.29 -8.05 -9.22
C LEU A 400 -10.80 -9.50 -9.14
N GLY A 401 -11.60 -10.43 -8.65
CA GLY A 401 -11.18 -11.81 -8.42
C GLY A 401 -10.60 -12.51 -9.65
N GLY A 402 -11.02 -12.10 -10.85
CA GLY A 402 -10.50 -12.60 -12.11
C GLY A 402 -9.01 -12.31 -12.35
N HIS A 403 -8.42 -11.35 -11.63
CA HIS A 403 -7.00 -11.00 -11.72
C HIS A 403 -6.14 -11.75 -10.70
N VAL A 404 -6.74 -12.38 -9.70
CA VAL A 404 -6.03 -13.27 -8.78
C VAL A 404 -5.67 -14.57 -9.53
N ARG A 405 -4.50 -15.11 -9.28
CA ARG A 405 -4.03 -16.35 -9.92
C ARG A 405 -4.98 -17.51 -9.60
N ALA A 406 -5.44 -18.20 -10.62
CA ALA A 406 -6.40 -19.31 -10.49
C ALA A 406 -5.78 -20.59 -9.91
N ASP A 407 -4.45 -20.72 -9.96
CA ASP A 407 -3.70 -21.87 -9.45
C ASP A 407 -3.46 -21.82 -7.92
N LEU A 408 -3.95 -20.77 -7.25
CA LEU A 408 -3.81 -20.64 -5.81
C LEU A 408 -4.86 -21.51 -5.09
N PRO A 409 -4.45 -22.43 -4.19
CA PRO A 409 -5.39 -23.21 -3.40
C PRO A 409 -6.18 -22.29 -2.45
N ALA A 410 -7.34 -22.72 -2.00
CA ALA A 410 -8.05 -22.06 -0.91
C ALA A 410 -7.14 -21.94 0.33
N PHE A 411 -7.20 -20.80 1.00
CA PHE A 411 -6.33 -20.52 2.13
C PHE A 411 -7.13 -20.37 3.42
N ASP A 412 -6.73 -21.13 4.44
CA ASP A 412 -7.30 -21.07 5.77
C ASP A 412 -6.24 -20.46 6.73
N PRO A 413 -6.44 -19.25 7.25
CA PRO A 413 -5.50 -18.66 8.20
C PRO A 413 -5.39 -19.44 9.52
N GLY A 414 -6.38 -20.27 9.85
CA GLY A 414 -6.34 -21.21 10.98
C GLY A 414 -5.45 -22.45 10.73
N ARG A 415 -4.93 -22.61 9.49
CA ARG A 415 -4.02 -23.70 9.10
C ARG A 415 -2.88 -23.16 8.23
N PRO A 416 -2.08 -22.22 8.75
CA PRO A 416 -1.01 -21.62 7.98
C PRO A 416 0.07 -22.66 7.67
N PRO A 417 0.87 -22.45 6.59
CA PRO A 417 2.05 -23.27 6.34
C PRO A 417 3.02 -23.20 7.53
N ASP A 418 3.80 -24.25 7.71
CA ASP A 418 4.81 -24.25 8.78
C ASP A 418 5.90 -23.20 8.51
N PRO A 419 6.13 -22.23 9.42
CA PRO A 419 7.18 -21.23 9.26
C PRO A 419 8.58 -21.85 9.08
N ALA A 420 8.85 -23.03 9.66
CA ALA A 420 10.12 -23.74 9.50
C ALA A 420 10.36 -24.22 8.05
N THR A 421 9.32 -24.38 7.26
CA THR A 421 9.40 -24.81 5.84
C THR A 421 9.30 -23.67 4.85
N PHE A 422 8.89 -22.49 5.29
CA PHE A 422 8.81 -21.31 4.43
C PHE A 422 10.20 -20.89 3.93
N ARG A 423 10.33 -20.67 2.63
CA ARG A 423 11.55 -20.22 2.00
C ARG A 423 11.24 -19.08 1.05
N LEU A 424 11.99 -18.01 1.16
CA LEU A 424 12.01 -16.90 0.23
C LEU A 424 13.47 -16.49 0.05
N ALA A 425 13.89 -16.24 -1.19
CA ALA A 425 15.26 -15.78 -1.45
C ALA A 425 15.52 -14.48 -0.68
N PRO A 426 16.60 -14.43 0.14
CA PRO A 426 16.91 -13.27 0.97
C PRO A 426 17.23 -12.06 0.10
N SER A 427 16.75 -10.88 0.50
CA SER A 427 17.07 -9.61 -0.15
C SER A 427 18.51 -9.21 0.13
N VAL A 428 19.13 -8.51 -0.83
CA VAL A 428 20.41 -7.84 -0.59
C VAL A 428 20.26 -6.61 0.31
N MET A 429 19.03 -6.14 0.48
CA MET A 429 18.70 -5.04 1.38
C MET A 429 18.30 -5.61 2.74
N HIS A 430 19.22 -5.51 3.71
CA HIS A 430 19.04 -6.03 5.06
C HIS A 430 19.41 -4.97 6.10
N ASP A 431 18.51 -4.73 7.04
CA ASP A 431 18.70 -3.86 8.19
C ASP A 431 17.91 -4.43 9.38
N ALA A 432 18.59 -4.81 10.44
CA ALA A 432 17.97 -5.38 11.63
C ALA A 432 17.32 -4.33 12.54
N THR A 433 17.34 -3.06 12.17
CA THR A 433 16.66 -2.01 12.96
C THR A 433 15.14 -2.17 12.85
N ARG A 434 14.46 -1.81 13.95
CA ARG A 434 12.99 -1.86 13.98
C ARG A 434 12.41 -0.80 13.04
N PRO A 435 11.37 -1.14 12.24
CA PRO A 435 10.68 -0.15 11.41
C PRO A 435 10.11 1.00 12.25
N ASP A 436 10.23 2.21 11.73
CA ASP A 436 9.67 3.40 12.37
C ASP A 436 8.14 3.39 12.42
N GLY A 437 7.57 4.06 13.43
CA GLY A 437 6.13 4.27 13.53
C GLY A 437 5.45 3.47 14.64
N ASN A 438 6.20 2.86 15.51
CA ASN A 438 5.69 2.16 16.73
C ASN A 438 5.80 3.00 17.98
#